data_d80e722daff30aa2dea7d1f5d91b0393
#
_entry.id   d80e722daff30aa2dea7d1f5d91b0393
#
_cell.length_a   1.000
_cell.length_b   1.000
_cell.length_c   1.000
_cell.angle_alpha   90.00
_cell.angle_beta   90.00
_cell.angle_gamma   90.00
#
_symmetry.space_group_name_H-M   'P 1'
#
loop_
_entity.id
_entity.type
_entity.pdbx_description
1 polymer ?
#
loop_
_entity_poly.entity_id
_entity_poly.type
_entity_poly.pdbx_seq_one_letter_code
_entity_poly.pdbx_strand_id
1 'polypeptide(L)'
;MKNITMKNIYTLLFACLFTVNLHSQGNINGNITGATQQALIDFGNRSTRAPQPLNVQGSHYFDENFSIAKLEYFGKELNDTGYMRYNAFRDEIEMADTPSQSESDVILIKSADVIPLISGERYEYLPYRLESGNAYMGYLINIFDGQKDKLFLRKKKTFMEAKIARTSLENSFPPRYVESIELYISSSGGTPVRLKQSKKSIINYFGENSDKVKKFIKSEKLKVSDLSSIIRIFEFVENL
;
A
#
# COMPACT_ATOMS: atom_id res chain seq x y z
N MET A 1 16.17 -16.55 -74.87
CA MET A 1 16.04 -15.49 -73.88
C MET A 1 14.60 -15.51 -73.41
N LYS A 2 14.37 -15.93 -72.16
CA LYS A 2 13.05 -16.00 -71.49
C LYS A 2 12.78 -14.65 -70.82
N ASN A 3 11.72 -13.95 -71.25
CA ASN A 3 11.27 -12.71 -70.66
C ASN A 3 10.75 -12.97 -69.24
N ILE A 4 11.47 -12.49 -68.23
CA ILE A 4 11.00 -12.46 -66.85
C ILE A 4 10.03 -11.28 -66.75
N THR A 5 8.74 -11.57 -66.66
CA THR A 5 7.70 -10.55 -66.54
C THR A 5 7.75 -9.87 -65.17
N MET A 6 7.57 -8.56 -65.15
CA MET A 6 7.60 -7.70 -63.96
C MET A 6 6.70 -8.19 -62.81
N LYS A 7 5.72 -9.02 -63.06
CA LYS A 7 4.84 -9.62 -62.04
C LYS A 7 5.58 -10.50 -61.02
N ASN A 8 6.67 -11.16 -61.44
CA ASN A 8 7.41 -12.07 -60.53
C ASN A 8 8.37 -11.33 -59.59
N ILE A 9 8.71 -10.07 -59.91
CA ILE A 9 9.59 -9.24 -59.08
C ILE A 9 8.83 -8.73 -57.84
N TYR A 10 7.56 -8.37 -58.00
CA TYR A 10 6.73 -7.93 -56.86
C TYR A 10 6.40 -9.06 -55.89
N THR A 11 6.25 -10.26 -56.36
CA THR A 11 5.99 -11.45 -55.49
C THR A 11 7.23 -11.81 -54.68
N LEU A 12 8.42 -11.61 -55.21
CA LEU A 12 9.67 -11.86 -54.47
C LEU A 12 9.99 -10.74 -53.45
N LEU A 13 9.62 -9.49 -53.72
CA LEU A 13 9.79 -8.36 -52.83
C LEU A 13 8.79 -8.41 -51.62
N PHE A 14 7.60 -8.99 -51.86
CA PHE A 14 6.59 -9.13 -50.81
C PHE A 14 6.90 -10.30 -49.87
N ALA A 15 7.63 -11.33 -50.30
CA ALA A 15 8.04 -12.46 -49.48
C ALA A 15 9.22 -12.13 -48.51
N CYS A 16 10.01 -11.11 -48.82
CA CYS A 16 11.13 -10.68 -47.96
C CYS A 16 10.73 -9.74 -46.81
N LEU A 17 9.50 -9.21 -46.80
CA LEU A 17 9.04 -8.28 -45.79
C LEU A 17 8.36 -8.94 -44.55
N PHE A 18 8.19 -10.27 -44.56
CA PHE A 18 7.55 -11.04 -43.48
C PHE A 18 8.50 -11.86 -42.62
N THR A 19 9.80 -11.68 -42.73
CA THR A 19 10.74 -12.26 -41.75
C THR A 19 11.24 -11.21 -40.75
N VAL A 20 10.33 -10.46 -40.14
CA VAL A 20 10.63 -9.82 -38.89
C VAL A 20 10.47 -10.91 -37.81
N ASN A 21 11.59 -11.50 -37.44
CA ASN A 21 11.68 -12.44 -36.37
C ASN A 21 11.13 -11.77 -35.10
N LEU A 22 9.89 -12.13 -34.72
CA LEU A 22 9.39 -12.02 -33.36
C LEU A 22 10.18 -12.97 -32.45
N HIS A 23 11.45 -12.65 -32.20
CA HIS A 23 12.24 -13.23 -31.13
C HIS A 23 12.26 -12.24 -29.97
N SER A 24 11.10 -11.95 -29.41
CA SER A 24 11.00 -11.39 -28.08
C SER A 24 9.94 -12.15 -27.27
N GLN A 25 10.09 -13.47 -27.24
CA GLN A 25 9.62 -14.22 -26.08
C GLN A 25 10.80 -14.33 -25.14
N GLY A 26 11.05 -13.22 -24.42
CA GLY A 26 11.88 -13.26 -23.23
C GLY A 26 11.28 -14.30 -22.30
N ASN A 27 12.09 -15.29 -21.97
CA ASN A 27 11.79 -16.36 -21.06
C ASN A 27 11.42 -15.75 -19.70
N ILE A 28 10.13 -15.67 -19.34
CA ILE A 28 9.60 -15.09 -18.11
C ILE A 28 10.00 -15.92 -16.86
N ASN A 29 10.84 -16.92 -17.03
CA ASN A 29 11.47 -17.67 -15.94
C ASN A 29 12.81 -17.09 -15.48
N GLY A 30 13.20 -15.90 -15.96
CA GLY A 30 14.39 -15.19 -15.48
C GLY A 30 14.12 -14.60 -14.10
N ASN A 31 15.03 -14.85 -13.16
CA ASN A 31 15.16 -14.08 -11.93
C ASN A 31 15.01 -12.60 -12.27
N ILE A 32 14.14 -11.89 -11.54
CA ILE A 32 14.08 -10.43 -11.64
C ILE A 32 15.45 -9.95 -11.16
N THR A 33 16.26 -9.47 -12.10
CA THR A 33 17.65 -9.09 -11.83
C THR A 33 17.68 -7.75 -11.08
N GLY A 34 18.79 -7.43 -10.42
CA GLY A 34 19.02 -6.12 -9.80
C GLY A 34 18.74 -4.94 -10.75
N ALA A 35 18.87 -5.12 -12.06
CA ALA A 35 18.48 -4.13 -13.07
C ALA A 35 16.98 -3.84 -13.08
N THR A 36 16.13 -4.83 -12.83
CA THR A 36 14.66 -4.63 -12.76
C THR A 36 14.29 -3.92 -11.48
N GLN A 37 14.96 -4.25 -10.37
CA GLN A 37 14.80 -3.56 -9.09
C GLN A 37 15.26 -2.11 -9.22
N GLN A 38 16.39 -1.84 -9.86
CA GLN A 38 16.86 -0.48 -10.14
C GLN A 38 15.88 0.28 -11.02
N ALA A 39 15.27 -0.34 -12.03
CA ALA A 39 14.23 0.29 -12.83
C ALA A 39 12.98 0.65 -12.03
N LEU A 40 12.58 -0.18 -11.03
CA LEU A 40 11.47 0.17 -10.12
C LEU A 40 11.82 1.37 -9.23
N ILE A 41 13.07 1.50 -8.84
CA ILE A 41 13.60 2.65 -8.08
C ILE A 41 13.67 3.89 -8.99
N ASP A 42 14.16 3.75 -10.22
CA ASP A 42 14.35 4.85 -11.17
C ASP A 42 13.02 5.43 -11.69
N PHE A 43 11.94 4.65 -11.69
CA PHE A 43 10.58 5.16 -11.90
C PHE A 43 10.00 5.85 -10.67
N GLY A 44 10.69 5.79 -9.52
CA GLY A 44 10.37 6.57 -8.34
C GLY A 44 10.60 8.06 -8.63
N ASN A 45 9.55 8.86 -8.56
CA ASN A 45 9.67 10.30 -8.66
C ASN A 45 10.59 10.81 -7.54
N ARG A 46 11.63 11.58 -7.90
CA ARG A 46 12.34 12.39 -6.93
C ARG A 46 11.36 13.44 -6.40
N SER A 47 10.93 13.26 -5.17
CA SER A 47 10.09 14.22 -4.50
C SER A 47 10.90 15.48 -4.19
N THR A 48 10.55 16.61 -4.80
CA THR A 48 11.03 17.91 -4.35
C THR A 48 10.38 18.22 -3.00
N ARG A 49 11.11 18.03 -1.91
CA ARG A 49 10.63 18.29 -0.55
C ARG A 49 10.60 19.81 -0.32
N ALA A 50 9.42 20.34 -0.02
CA ALA A 50 9.32 21.67 0.54
C ALA A 50 10.02 21.70 1.93
N PRO A 51 10.73 22.80 2.28
CA PRO A 51 11.32 22.95 3.60
C PRO A 51 10.25 22.79 4.68
N GLN A 52 10.58 22.05 5.74
CA GLN A 52 9.68 21.93 6.88
C GLN A 52 9.69 23.22 7.71
N PRO A 53 8.53 23.61 8.27
CA PRO A 53 8.51 24.71 9.25
C PRO A 53 9.42 24.38 10.44
N LEU A 54 10.08 25.37 10.99
CA LEU A 54 10.88 25.24 12.19
C LEU A 54 9.98 24.93 13.41
N ASN A 55 10.46 24.11 14.35
CA ASN A 55 9.80 23.80 15.63
C ASN A 55 8.46 23.05 15.49
N VAL A 56 8.33 22.12 14.54
CA VAL A 56 7.18 21.22 14.43
C VAL A 56 7.31 20.06 15.42
N GLN A 57 6.26 19.78 16.20
CA GLN A 57 6.21 18.62 17.08
C GLN A 57 5.77 17.37 16.33
N GLY A 58 6.39 16.22 16.67
CA GLY A 58 6.12 14.93 16.05
C GLY A 58 6.82 14.76 14.70
N SER A 59 6.46 13.73 13.99
CA SER A 59 7.15 13.26 12.79
C SER A 59 6.14 12.89 11.69
N HIS A 60 6.60 12.86 10.44
CA HIS A 60 5.89 12.34 9.28
C HIS A 60 5.63 10.83 9.37
N TYR A 61 6.38 10.15 10.21
CA TYR A 61 6.47 8.69 10.28
C TYR A 61 5.85 8.17 11.57
N PHE A 62 5.38 6.92 11.55
CA PHE A 62 5.14 6.13 12.76
C PHE A 62 6.42 5.49 13.25
N ASP A 63 7.27 5.05 12.31
CA ASP A 63 8.63 4.59 12.55
C ASP A 63 9.59 5.49 11.76
N GLU A 64 10.48 6.18 12.46
CA GLU A 64 11.41 7.14 11.86
C GLU A 64 12.60 6.47 11.16
N ASN A 65 12.90 5.23 11.53
CA ASN A 65 14.03 4.49 11.01
C ASN A 65 13.66 3.73 9.74
N PHE A 66 14.62 3.63 8.83
CA PHE A 66 14.51 2.70 7.72
C PHE A 66 14.67 1.27 8.23
N SER A 67 13.75 0.41 7.87
CA SER A 67 13.72 -0.98 8.26
C SER A 67 13.99 -1.90 7.08
N ILE A 68 14.51 -3.09 7.37
CA ILE A 68 14.67 -4.13 6.35
C ILE A 68 13.31 -4.40 5.71
N ALA A 69 13.30 -4.39 4.39
CA ALA A 69 12.11 -4.62 3.61
C ALA A 69 12.39 -5.58 2.45
N LYS A 70 11.36 -6.31 2.08
CA LYS A 70 11.30 -7.11 0.85
C LYS A 70 10.29 -6.46 -0.08
N LEU A 71 10.40 -6.80 -1.36
CA LEU A 71 9.48 -6.32 -2.38
C LEU A 71 8.84 -7.52 -3.10
N GLU A 72 7.53 -7.49 -3.21
CA GLU A 72 6.78 -8.39 -4.08
C GLU A 72 6.38 -7.62 -5.34
N TYR A 73 6.61 -8.22 -6.50
CA TYR A 73 6.28 -7.64 -7.79
C TYR A 73 5.52 -8.65 -8.64
N PHE A 74 4.30 -8.32 -9.06
CA PHE A 74 3.37 -9.23 -9.74
C PHE A 74 3.24 -10.59 -9.03
N GLY A 75 3.07 -10.58 -7.71
CA GLY A 75 2.89 -11.77 -6.91
C GLY A 75 4.15 -12.62 -6.71
N LYS A 76 5.34 -12.11 -7.08
CA LYS A 76 6.64 -12.77 -6.87
C LYS A 76 7.50 -11.97 -5.93
N GLU A 77 7.94 -12.57 -4.84
CA GLU A 77 8.91 -11.95 -3.94
C GLU A 77 10.26 -11.81 -4.66
N LEU A 78 10.85 -10.62 -4.58
CA LEU A 78 12.19 -10.35 -5.10
C LEU A 78 13.22 -10.87 -4.11
N ASN A 79 14.33 -11.43 -4.63
CA ASN A 79 15.39 -12.00 -3.79
C ASN A 79 16.20 -10.94 -3.01
N ASP A 80 16.18 -9.70 -3.49
CA ASP A 80 16.94 -8.62 -2.88
C ASP A 80 16.14 -7.98 -1.74
N THR A 81 16.83 -7.66 -0.66
CA THR A 81 16.30 -6.87 0.46
C THR A 81 16.82 -5.44 0.35
N GLY A 82 16.00 -4.51 0.75
CA GLY A 82 16.36 -3.09 0.83
C GLY A 82 15.97 -2.51 2.18
N TYR A 83 16.19 -1.22 2.35
CA TYR A 83 15.71 -0.49 3.52
C TYR A 83 14.60 0.45 3.10
N MET A 84 13.45 0.35 3.75
CA MET A 84 12.27 1.15 3.43
C MET A 84 11.65 1.75 4.69
N ARG A 85 10.92 2.85 4.49
CA ARG A 85 10.18 3.53 5.54
C ARG A 85 8.89 4.12 4.96
N TYR A 86 7.78 3.99 5.69
CA TYR A 86 6.52 4.57 5.27
C TYR A 86 6.33 6.00 5.79
N ASN A 87 6.23 6.97 4.89
CA ASN A 87 5.88 8.34 5.18
C ASN A 87 4.35 8.48 5.23
N ALA A 88 3.79 8.43 6.43
CA ALA A 88 2.34 8.43 6.65
C ALA A 88 1.68 9.82 6.43
N PHE A 89 2.47 10.88 6.33
CA PHE A 89 1.99 12.21 5.98
C PHE A 89 1.79 12.37 4.47
N ARG A 90 2.74 11.85 3.66
CA ARG A 90 2.71 11.94 2.20
C ARG A 90 2.09 10.73 1.53
N ASP A 91 1.83 9.67 2.30
CA ASP A 91 1.39 8.37 1.79
C ASP A 91 2.37 7.82 0.75
N GLU A 92 3.66 7.74 1.14
CA GLU A 92 4.77 7.34 0.28
C GLU A 92 5.67 6.34 1.00
N ILE A 93 6.31 5.45 0.24
CA ILE A 93 7.33 4.56 0.75
C ILE A 93 8.68 5.06 0.27
N GLU A 94 9.50 5.47 1.21
CA GLU A 94 10.86 5.96 0.98
C GLU A 94 11.82 4.77 1.02
N MET A 95 12.83 4.78 0.15
CA MET A 95 13.86 3.75 0.05
C MET A 95 15.22 4.32 0.41
N ALA A 96 16.06 3.53 1.05
CA ALA A 96 17.41 3.93 1.46
C ALA A 96 18.42 2.82 1.20
N ASP A 97 19.68 3.22 1.02
CA ASP A 97 20.79 2.29 0.86
C ASP A 97 21.25 1.70 2.20
N THR A 98 21.03 2.42 3.30
CA THR A 98 21.41 1.99 4.64
C THR A 98 20.32 2.33 5.67
N PRO A 99 20.21 1.57 6.77
CA PRO A 99 19.21 1.83 7.81
C PRO A 99 19.49 3.12 8.60
N SER A 100 20.72 3.62 8.59
CA SER A 100 21.13 4.84 9.31
C SER A 100 20.95 6.12 8.50
N GLN A 101 20.46 6.01 7.26
CA GLN A 101 20.17 7.18 6.42
C GLN A 101 19.04 7.99 7.06
N SER A 102 19.22 9.31 7.21
CA SER A 102 18.22 10.17 7.84
C SER A 102 17.10 10.58 6.86
N GLU A 103 17.47 10.78 5.59
CA GLU A 103 16.57 11.25 4.53
C GLU A 103 16.78 10.45 3.26
N SER A 104 15.72 10.31 2.46
CA SER A 104 15.78 9.74 1.13
C SER A 104 14.87 10.50 0.18
N ASP A 105 15.37 10.76 -1.04
CA ASP A 105 14.59 11.31 -2.14
C ASP A 105 14.07 10.22 -3.08
N VAL A 106 14.44 8.95 -2.82
CA VAL A 106 14.00 7.81 -3.61
C VAL A 106 12.69 7.29 -3.05
N ILE A 107 11.65 7.30 -3.87
CA ILE A 107 10.31 6.88 -3.50
C ILE A 107 9.91 5.68 -4.35
N LEU A 108 9.39 4.63 -3.70
CA LEU A 108 8.84 3.48 -4.39
C LEU A 108 7.65 3.88 -5.26
N ILE A 109 7.59 3.36 -6.48
CA ILE A 109 6.45 3.60 -7.38
C ILE A 109 5.14 3.13 -6.74
N LYS A 110 4.10 3.96 -6.83
CA LYS A 110 2.76 3.64 -6.34
C LYS A 110 2.02 2.78 -7.37
N SER A 111 1.99 1.48 -7.15
CA SER A 111 1.31 0.50 -8.01
C SER A 111 0.70 -0.62 -7.17
N ALA A 112 -0.45 -1.14 -7.59
CA ALA A 112 -1.07 -2.31 -6.97
C ALA A 112 -0.24 -3.59 -7.11
N ASP A 113 0.64 -3.65 -8.12
CA ASP A 113 1.49 -4.81 -8.41
C ASP A 113 2.82 -4.77 -7.65
N VAL A 114 3.11 -3.67 -6.93
CA VAL A 114 4.34 -3.45 -6.17
C VAL A 114 4.00 -3.39 -4.70
N ILE A 115 4.33 -4.46 -3.97
CA ILE A 115 3.93 -4.63 -2.58
C ILE A 115 5.18 -4.73 -1.71
N PRO A 116 5.53 -3.67 -0.98
CA PRO A 116 6.60 -3.72 -0.01
C PRO A 116 6.15 -4.38 1.30
N LEU A 117 7.03 -5.24 1.83
CA LEU A 117 6.93 -5.85 3.15
C LEU A 117 7.97 -5.18 4.05
N ILE A 118 7.55 -4.24 4.88
CA ILE A 118 8.42 -3.47 5.76
C ILE A 118 8.23 -3.98 7.19
N SER A 119 9.27 -4.50 7.81
CA SER A 119 9.19 -5.08 9.17
C SER A 119 8.07 -6.13 9.31
N GLY A 120 7.75 -6.86 8.25
CA GLY A 120 6.68 -7.86 8.23
C GLY A 120 5.27 -7.30 7.97
N GLU A 121 5.09 -5.99 7.91
CA GLU A 121 3.85 -5.36 7.48
C GLU A 121 3.77 -5.30 5.94
N ARG A 122 2.67 -5.78 5.37
CA ARG A 122 2.40 -5.82 3.93
C ARG A 122 1.63 -4.57 3.50
N TYR A 123 2.27 -3.67 2.76
CA TYR A 123 1.69 -2.44 2.26
C TYR A 123 1.16 -2.62 0.85
N GLU A 124 -0.14 -2.44 0.66
CA GLU A 124 -0.83 -2.57 -0.63
C GLU A 124 -1.36 -1.19 -1.08
N TYR A 125 -1.02 -0.76 -2.30
CA TYR A 125 -1.53 0.49 -2.86
C TYR A 125 -2.86 0.25 -3.55
N LEU A 126 -3.96 0.57 -2.86
CA LEU A 126 -5.32 0.18 -3.24
C LEU A 126 -6.28 1.38 -3.28
N PRO A 127 -7.35 1.29 -4.10
CA PRO A 127 -8.51 2.16 -3.92
C PRO A 127 -9.20 1.83 -2.59
N TYR A 128 -9.64 2.86 -1.87
CA TYR A 128 -10.43 2.70 -0.66
C TYR A 128 -11.51 3.78 -0.56
N ARG A 129 -12.54 3.54 0.25
CA ARG A 129 -13.65 4.47 0.47
C ARG A 129 -13.79 4.84 1.94
N LEU A 130 -14.11 6.13 2.18
CA LEU A 130 -14.54 6.60 3.48
C LEU A 130 -16.01 6.24 3.73
N GLU A 131 -16.46 6.36 4.98
CA GLU A 131 -17.88 6.20 5.35
C GLU A 131 -18.82 7.16 4.56
N SER A 132 -18.30 8.33 4.14
CA SER A 132 -19.00 9.30 3.29
C SER A 132 -19.20 8.83 1.84
N GLY A 133 -18.58 7.72 1.44
CA GLY A 133 -18.61 7.20 0.07
C GLY A 133 -17.51 7.74 -0.85
N ASN A 134 -16.77 8.77 -0.42
CA ASN A 134 -15.65 9.30 -1.21
C ASN A 134 -14.56 8.24 -1.39
N ALA A 135 -14.06 8.10 -2.63
CA ALA A 135 -13.01 7.15 -2.99
C ALA A 135 -11.65 7.85 -3.08
N TYR A 136 -10.61 7.15 -2.66
CA TYR A 136 -9.22 7.57 -2.68
C TYR A 136 -8.33 6.42 -3.10
N MET A 137 -7.09 6.72 -3.43
CA MET A 137 -6.01 5.74 -3.60
C MET A 137 -4.99 5.96 -2.49
N GLY A 138 -4.42 4.88 -1.96
CA GLY A 138 -3.38 5.00 -0.93
C GLY A 138 -2.89 3.65 -0.42
N TYR A 139 -1.85 3.70 0.41
CA TYR A 139 -1.32 2.50 1.05
C TYR A 139 -2.19 2.04 2.20
N LEU A 140 -2.57 0.78 2.16
CA LEU A 140 -3.24 0.05 3.22
C LEU A 140 -2.35 -1.11 3.68
N ILE A 141 -2.26 -1.34 4.98
CA ILE A 141 -1.51 -2.44 5.56
C ILE A 141 -2.47 -3.60 5.75
N ASN A 142 -2.23 -4.71 5.05
CA ASN A 142 -3.03 -5.92 5.21
C ASN A 142 -2.70 -6.58 6.57
N ILE A 143 -3.71 -6.72 7.43
CA ILE A 143 -3.58 -7.31 8.78
C ILE A 143 -4.36 -8.62 8.94
N PHE A 144 -5.25 -8.93 8.01
CA PHE A 144 -6.01 -10.18 7.99
C PHE A 144 -6.47 -10.49 6.55
N ASP A 145 -6.19 -11.69 6.10
CA ASP A 145 -6.51 -12.18 4.75
C ASP A 145 -7.38 -13.43 4.85
N GLY A 146 -8.68 -13.22 5.12
CA GLY A 146 -9.66 -14.28 5.22
C GLY A 146 -10.25 -14.67 3.86
N GLN A 147 -11.05 -15.73 3.85
CA GLN A 147 -11.69 -16.22 2.61
C GLN A 147 -12.71 -15.24 2.03
N LYS A 148 -13.48 -14.61 2.91
CA LYS A 148 -14.53 -13.66 2.54
C LYS A 148 -14.09 -12.22 2.77
N ASP A 149 -13.50 -11.95 3.91
CA ASP A 149 -13.19 -10.62 4.38
C ASP A 149 -11.69 -10.42 4.56
N LYS A 150 -11.19 -9.26 4.13
CA LYS A 150 -9.82 -8.81 4.40
C LYS A 150 -9.85 -7.55 5.25
N LEU A 151 -8.95 -7.46 6.23
CA LEU A 151 -8.82 -6.28 7.07
C LEU A 151 -7.54 -5.54 6.73
N PHE A 152 -7.66 -4.23 6.71
CA PHE A 152 -6.55 -3.34 6.45
C PHE A 152 -6.48 -2.24 7.50
N LEU A 153 -5.27 -1.77 7.76
CA LEU A 153 -5.01 -0.53 8.50
C LEU A 153 -4.52 0.55 7.56
N ARG A 154 -4.92 1.77 7.83
CA ARG A 154 -4.32 2.95 7.24
C ARG A 154 -3.67 3.77 8.35
N LYS A 155 -2.35 3.85 8.34
CA LYS A 155 -1.57 4.74 9.20
C LYS A 155 -1.51 6.11 8.52
N LYS A 156 -1.94 7.16 9.20
CA LYS A 156 -1.99 8.52 8.65
C LYS A 156 -1.41 9.52 9.63
N LYS A 157 -0.60 10.44 9.12
CA LYS A 157 -0.18 11.66 9.82
C LYS A 157 -0.84 12.87 9.17
N THR A 158 -1.29 13.80 9.98
CA THR A 158 -1.92 15.05 9.51
C THR A 158 -1.19 16.22 10.15
N PHE A 159 -0.74 17.17 9.34
CA PHE A 159 -0.15 18.39 9.86
C PHE A 159 -1.24 19.31 10.40
N MET A 160 -1.04 19.78 11.62
CA MET A 160 -1.87 20.79 12.24
C MET A 160 -1.02 22.05 12.48
N GLU A 161 -1.48 23.16 11.96
CA GLU A 161 -0.83 24.45 12.18
C GLU A 161 -0.89 24.86 13.65
N ALA A 162 0.00 25.77 14.04
CA ALA A 162 -0.02 26.36 15.37
C ALA A 162 -1.37 27.02 15.66
N LYS A 163 -1.88 26.81 16.85
CA LYS A 163 -3.05 27.54 17.37
C LYS A 163 -2.61 28.44 18.54
N ILE A 164 -2.93 29.74 18.47
CA ILE A 164 -2.79 30.64 19.56
C ILE A 164 -4.15 30.78 20.26
N ALA A 165 -4.19 30.58 21.57
CA ALA A 165 -5.40 30.77 22.37
C ALA A 165 -5.86 32.24 22.27
N ARG A 166 -7.13 32.43 21.97
CA ARG A 166 -7.76 33.78 21.89
C ARG A 166 -8.51 34.13 23.17
N THR A 167 -8.77 33.13 24.00
CA THR A 167 -9.47 33.27 25.27
C THR A 167 -8.77 32.41 26.34
N SER A 168 -9.03 32.72 27.62
CA SER A 168 -8.50 31.90 28.73
C SER A 168 -9.02 30.47 28.80
N LEU A 169 -10.06 30.12 28.02
CA LEU A 169 -10.64 28.80 27.95
C LEU A 169 -10.04 27.96 26.83
N GLU A 170 -9.22 28.53 25.96
CA GLU A 170 -8.57 27.84 24.85
C GLU A 170 -7.12 27.50 25.20
N ASN A 171 -6.64 26.39 24.64
CA ASN A 171 -5.24 26.01 24.72
C ASN A 171 -4.50 26.38 23.45
N SER A 172 -3.31 26.97 23.60
CA SER A 172 -2.34 27.16 22.53
C SER A 172 -1.58 25.85 22.29
N PHE A 173 -1.22 25.59 21.05
CA PHE A 173 -0.30 24.51 20.71
C PHE A 173 0.59 24.90 19.50
N PRO A 174 1.84 24.43 19.45
CA PRO A 174 2.72 24.63 18.31
C PRO A 174 2.26 23.80 17.10
N PRO A 175 2.81 24.05 15.90
CA PRO A 175 2.56 23.22 14.75
C PRO A 175 3.00 21.78 15.04
N ARG A 176 2.22 20.81 14.60
CA ARG A 176 2.46 19.40 14.96
C ARG A 176 1.88 18.42 13.93
N TYR A 177 2.46 17.23 13.89
CA TYR A 177 1.87 16.08 13.23
C TYR A 177 1.02 15.28 14.22
N VAL A 178 -0.24 15.03 13.82
CA VAL A 178 -1.18 14.21 14.59
C VAL A 178 -1.36 12.89 13.85
N GLU A 179 -1.22 11.79 14.58
CA GLU A 179 -1.39 10.44 14.04
C GLU A 179 -2.83 9.95 14.16
N SER A 180 -3.22 9.13 13.20
CA SER A 180 -4.44 8.35 13.26
C SER A 180 -4.23 7.00 12.59
N ILE A 181 -4.88 5.97 13.16
CA ILE A 181 -4.94 4.63 12.59
C ILE A 181 -6.41 4.35 12.29
N GLU A 182 -6.67 4.01 11.04
CA GLU A 182 -8.02 3.78 10.53
C GLU A 182 -8.14 2.32 10.07
N LEU A 183 -9.25 1.68 10.43
CA LEU A 183 -9.56 0.31 10.04
C LEU A 183 -10.41 0.32 8.76
N TYR A 184 -10.05 -0.53 7.81
CA TYR A 184 -10.79 -0.75 6.57
C TYR A 184 -11.10 -2.23 6.39
N ILE A 185 -12.18 -2.51 5.70
CA ILE A 185 -12.60 -3.87 5.40
C ILE A 185 -12.98 -4.00 3.93
N SER A 186 -12.49 -5.05 3.28
CA SER A 186 -12.89 -5.49 1.96
C SER A 186 -13.64 -6.81 2.09
N SER A 187 -14.87 -6.87 1.59
CA SER A 187 -15.66 -8.10 1.54
C SER A 187 -15.71 -8.63 0.12
N SER A 188 -15.48 -9.94 -0.04
CA SER A 188 -15.53 -10.64 -1.33
C SER A 188 -14.68 -9.97 -2.43
N GLY A 189 -13.50 -9.47 -2.07
CA GLY A 189 -12.58 -8.81 -3.01
C GLY A 189 -13.01 -7.41 -3.47
N GLY A 190 -14.02 -6.81 -2.82
CA GLY A 190 -14.49 -5.46 -3.12
C GLY A 190 -13.51 -4.38 -2.65
N THR A 191 -13.78 -3.13 -3.04
CA THR A 191 -13.00 -1.98 -2.58
C THR A 191 -13.06 -1.85 -1.05
N PRO A 192 -11.91 -1.76 -0.33
CA PRO A 192 -11.90 -1.52 1.11
C PRO A 192 -12.72 -0.30 1.52
N VAL A 193 -13.60 -0.46 2.50
CA VAL A 193 -14.44 0.61 3.06
C VAL A 193 -14.05 0.82 4.52
N ARG A 194 -14.00 2.07 4.94
CA ARG A 194 -13.68 2.40 6.34
C ARG A 194 -14.69 1.77 7.29
N LEU A 195 -14.18 1.01 8.26
CA LEU A 195 -14.95 0.43 9.35
C LEU A 195 -14.65 1.17 10.65
N LYS A 196 -15.68 1.78 11.24
CA LYS A 196 -15.49 2.45 12.54
C LYS A 196 -15.11 1.43 13.61
N GLN A 197 -13.98 1.65 14.28
CA GLN A 197 -13.46 0.79 15.33
C GLN A 197 -14.26 0.96 16.64
N SER A 198 -15.52 0.53 16.60
CA SER A 198 -16.41 0.51 17.76
C SER A 198 -17.12 -0.83 17.88
N LYS A 199 -17.43 -1.26 19.11
CA LYS A 199 -18.11 -2.54 19.36
C LYS A 199 -19.42 -2.65 18.57
N LYS A 200 -20.20 -1.57 18.50
CA LYS A 200 -21.45 -1.51 17.76
C LYS A 200 -21.22 -1.71 16.27
N SER A 201 -20.25 -1.00 15.67
CA SER A 201 -19.99 -1.08 14.23
C SER A 201 -19.50 -2.46 13.82
N ILE A 202 -18.57 -3.04 14.61
CA ILE A 202 -18.02 -4.38 14.33
C ILE A 202 -19.13 -5.45 14.45
N ILE A 203 -19.95 -5.43 15.51
CA ILE A 203 -21.05 -6.38 15.66
C ILE A 203 -22.06 -6.24 14.50
N ASN A 204 -22.46 -5.00 14.17
CA ASN A 204 -23.45 -4.75 13.11
C ASN A 204 -22.94 -5.18 11.73
N TYR A 205 -21.62 -5.14 11.50
CA TYR A 205 -21.01 -5.59 10.24
C TYR A 205 -21.39 -7.05 9.90
N PHE A 206 -21.47 -7.91 10.91
CA PHE A 206 -21.73 -9.34 10.72
C PHE A 206 -23.20 -9.72 10.55
N GLY A 207 -24.12 -8.77 10.52
CA GLY A 207 -25.53 -9.00 10.20
C GLY A 207 -26.17 -10.14 10.99
N GLU A 208 -26.53 -11.24 10.32
CA GLU A 208 -27.18 -12.41 10.95
C GLU A 208 -26.28 -13.09 12.01
N ASN A 209 -24.96 -12.98 11.91
CA ASN A 209 -24.03 -13.53 12.91
C ASN A 209 -23.79 -12.56 14.09
N SER A 210 -24.42 -11.38 14.11
CA SER A 210 -24.18 -10.35 15.12
C SER A 210 -24.34 -10.83 16.56
N ASP A 211 -25.35 -11.66 16.85
CA ASP A 211 -25.56 -12.22 18.19
C ASP A 211 -24.48 -13.23 18.61
N LYS A 212 -24.00 -14.06 17.68
CA LYS A 212 -22.90 -14.98 17.93
C LYS A 212 -21.61 -14.19 18.21
N VAL A 213 -21.31 -13.18 17.40
CA VAL A 213 -20.16 -12.28 17.57
C VAL A 213 -20.22 -11.54 18.91
N LYS A 214 -21.39 -11.02 19.28
CA LYS A 214 -21.61 -10.35 20.57
C LYS A 214 -21.33 -11.27 21.77
N LYS A 215 -21.79 -12.53 21.70
CA LYS A 215 -21.53 -13.55 22.72
C LYS A 215 -20.03 -13.88 22.78
N PHE A 216 -19.38 -14.08 21.65
CA PHE A 216 -17.96 -14.37 21.54
C PHE A 216 -17.09 -13.23 22.13
N ILE A 217 -17.37 -11.97 21.76
CA ILE A 217 -16.66 -10.81 22.35
C ILE A 217 -16.81 -10.78 23.87
N LYS A 218 -17.98 -11.16 24.41
CA LYS A 218 -18.23 -11.16 25.85
C LYS A 218 -17.52 -12.32 26.55
N SER A 219 -17.60 -13.54 26.01
CA SER A 219 -16.96 -14.74 26.62
C SER A 219 -15.44 -14.62 26.64
N GLU A 220 -14.84 -14.16 25.54
CA GLU A 220 -13.40 -13.99 25.39
C GLU A 220 -12.87 -12.67 25.96
N LYS A 221 -13.75 -11.80 26.48
CA LYS A 221 -13.43 -10.46 27.02
C LYS A 221 -12.63 -9.59 26.03
N LEU A 222 -12.95 -9.70 24.74
CA LEU A 222 -12.24 -8.99 23.67
C LEU A 222 -12.50 -7.49 23.71
N LYS A 223 -11.44 -6.72 23.46
CA LYS A 223 -11.50 -5.25 23.37
C LYS A 223 -11.35 -4.83 21.91
N VAL A 224 -12.37 -4.22 21.34
CA VAL A 224 -12.33 -3.75 19.94
C VAL A 224 -11.38 -2.56 19.68
N SER A 225 -10.79 -2.00 20.73
CA SER A 225 -9.67 -1.06 20.65
C SER A 225 -8.35 -1.75 20.29
N ASP A 226 -8.28 -3.06 20.47
CA ASP A 226 -7.12 -3.88 20.23
C ASP A 226 -7.27 -4.65 18.90
N LEU A 227 -6.29 -4.51 18.01
CA LEU A 227 -6.32 -5.09 16.67
C LEU A 227 -6.31 -6.62 16.70
N SER A 228 -5.56 -7.22 17.61
CA SER A 228 -5.54 -8.68 17.75
C SER A 228 -6.91 -9.22 18.14
N SER A 229 -7.65 -8.49 18.95
CA SER A 229 -9.03 -8.84 19.30
C SER A 229 -9.97 -8.73 18.09
N ILE A 230 -9.77 -7.75 17.24
CA ILE A 230 -10.56 -7.61 16.00
C ILE A 230 -10.27 -8.78 15.06
N ILE A 231 -9.01 -9.11 14.82
CA ILE A 231 -8.61 -10.25 13.98
C ILE A 231 -9.26 -11.53 14.50
N ARG A 232 -9.18 -11.83 15.80
CA ARG A 232 -9.82 -13.00 16.40
C ARG A 232 -11.34 -13.04 16.18
N ILE A 233 -12.02 -11.88 16.15
CA ILE A 233 -13.46 -11.83 15.84
C ILE A 233 -13.72 -12.28 14.41
N PHE A 234 -12.90 -11.84 13.44
CA PHE A 234 -13.03 -12.22 12.04
C PHE A 234 -12.69 -13.70 11.82
N GLU A 235 -11.62 -14.20 12.43
CA GLU A 235 -11.27 -15.62 12.45
C GLU A 235 -12.42 -16.49 13.02
N PHE A 236 -13.04 -16.04 14.10
CA PHE A 236 -14.19 -16.74 14.68
C PHE A 236 -15.36 -16.84 13.70
N VAL A 237 -15.65 -15.76 12.97
CA VAL A 237 -16.77 -15.76 12.01
C VAL A 237 -16.49 -16.61 10.78
N GLU A 238 -15.24 -16.70 10.32
CA GLU A 238 -14.86 -17.58 9.23
C GLU A 238 -15.03 -19.07 9.55
N ASN A 239 -15.01 -19.42 10.83
CA ASN A 239 -15.17 -20.80 11.30
C ASN A 239 -16.60 -21.13 11.78
N LEU A 240 -17.59 -20.28 11.47
CA LEU A 240 -19.01 -20.48 11.80
C LEU A 240 -19.78 -21.27 10.74
#